data_1c9cc30049bae3f9b8615331b71d37e6
#
_entry.id   1c9cc30049bae3f9b8615331b71d37e6
#
_cell.length_a   1.000
_cell.length_b   1.000
_cell.length_c   1.000
_cell.angle_alpha   90.00
_cell.angle_beta   90.00
_cell.angle_gamma   90.00
#
_symmetry.space_group_name_H-M   'P 1'
#
loop_
_entity.id
_entity.type
_entity.pdbx_description
1 polymer ?
#
loop_
_entity_poly.entity_id
_entity_poly.type
_entity_poly.pdbx_seq_one_letter_code
_entity_poly.pdbx_strand_id
1 'polypeptide(L)'
;SAFSKAYVRELGVKPKSMPCSSDALHIGKDGNISFIEFKNGKINYMQRYNIHQKIYDSLLIFGDMTGKGLSFCREHADFILVYNEMKNREEEKEEEEKGETGEGESKGGEQRQIQESDSRVAIGKYFSRKGKKNFVRFDLEKFENFYFKNVFTFTEKEFEDEFVGGITI
;
A
#
# COMPACT_ATOMS: atom_id res chain seq x y z
N SER A 1 10.63 13.10 6.11
CA SER A 1 9.28 13.62 5.90
C SER A 1 9.04 14.86 6.76
N ALA A 2 8.01 15.65 6.45
CA ALA A 2 7.61 16.81 7.25
C ALA A 2 7.09 16.38 8.64
N PHE A 3 6.41 15.25 8.68
CA PHE A 3 5.83 14.67 9.88
C PHE A 3 6.88 14.33 10.95
N SER A 4 7.92 13.58 10.62
CA SER A 4 9.00 13.27 11.56
C SER A 4 9.80 14.51 12.00
N LYS A 5 9.98 15.51 11.12
CA LYS A 5 10.63 16.78 11.49
C LYS A 5 9.80 17.58 12.50
N ALA A 6 8.48 17.63 12.33
CA ALA A 6 7.58 18.30 13.27
C ALA A 6 7.65 17.64 14.66
N TYR A 7 7.58 16.32 14.70
CA TYR A 7 7.69 15.54 15.93
C TYR A 7 8.99 15.78 16.71
N VAL A 8 10.15 15.66 16.02
CA VAL A 8 11.46 15.88 16.65
C VAL A 8 11.59 17.30 17.18
N ARG A 9 11.04 18.30 16.46
CA ARG A 9 11.02 19.69 16.93
C ARG A 9 10.18 19.87 18.19
N GLU A 10 9.01 19.22 18.26
CA GLU A 10 8.12 19.27 19.42
C GLU A 10 8.77 18.65 20.67
N LEU A 11 9.47 17.53 20.50
CA LEU A 11 10.23 16.90 21.59
C LEU A 11 11.44 17.70 22.05
N GLY A 12 11.92 18.68 21.26
CA GLY A 12 13.11 19.47 21.58
C GLY A 12 14.42 18.66 21.56
N VAL A 13 14.45 17.48 20.97
CA VAL A 13 15.60 16.59 20.90
C VAL A 13 16.40 16.79 19.61
N LYS A 14 17.69 16.43 19.64
CA LYS A 14 18.56 16.40 18.46
C LYS A 14 19.04 14.98 18.22
N PRO A 15 18.26 14.16 17.50
CA PRO A 15 18.63 12.78 17.25
C PRO A 15 19.84 12.70 16.30
N LYS A 16 20.65 11.64 16.45
CA LYS A 16 21.74 11.35 15.49
C LYS A 16 21.22 10.97 14.11
N SER A 17 20.05 10.34 14.04
CA SER A 17 19.32 10.03 12.81
C SER A 17 17.85 10.36 12.99
N MET A 18 17.21 10.85 11.92
CA MET A 18 15.79 11.15 11.96
C MET A 18 14.96 9.86 11.91
N PRO A 19 13.87 9.76 12.69
CA PRO A 19 12.90 8.68 12.51
C PRO A 19 12.38 8.65 11.07
N CYS A 20 12.21 7.48 10.53
CA CYS A 20 11.53 7.30 9.27
C CYS A 20 10.03 7.56 9.47
N SER A 21 9.35 8.10 8.48
CA SER A 21 7.90 8.16 8.51
C SER A 21 7.35 8.21 7.10
N SER A 22 6.08 7.88 6.93
CA SER A 22 5.34 8.04 5.68
C SER A 22 5.50 9.46 5.15
N ASP A 23 5.40 9.61 3.85
CA ASP A 23 5.69 10.89 3.18
C ASP A 23 4.61 11.94 3.48
N ALA A 24 3.34 11.49 3.61
CA ALA A 24 2.23 12.35 3.96
C ALA A 24 1.27 11.69 4.98
N LEU A 25 0.57 12.56 5.72
CA LEU A 25 -0.56 12.21 6.57
C LEU A 25 -1.74 13.08 6.13
N HIS A 26 -2.85 12.45 5.74
CA HIS A 26 -4.09 13.11 5.38
C HIS A 26 -5.15 12.83 6.45
N ILE A 27 -5.89 13.86 6.82
CA ILE A 27 -7.01 13.76 7.75
C ILE A 27 -8.28 14.15 6.99
N GLY A 28 -9.15 13.15 6.78
CA GLY A 28 -10.42 13.36 6.11
C GLY A 28 -11.40 14.18 6.96
N LYS A 29 -12.41 14.75 6.31
CA LYS A 29 -13.50 15.51 6.98
C LYS A 29 -14.30 14.64 7.97
N ASP A 30 -14.34 13.34 7.72
CA ASP A 30 -14.96 12.30 8.55
C ASP A 30 -14.10 11.87 9.76
N GLY A 31 -12.89 12.43 9.87
CA GLY A 31 -11.93 12.08 10.92
C GLY A 31 -11.09 10.84 10.63
N ASN A 32 -11.28 10.19 9.50
CA ASN A 32 -10.40 9.10 9.04
C ASN A 32 -9.02 9.65 8.66
N ILE A 33 -7.99 8.83 8.85
CA ILE A 33 -6.60 9.22 8.66
C ILE A 33 -5.99 8.31 7.60
N SER A 34 -5.26 8.89 6.65
CA SER A 34 -4.51 8.12 5.66
C SER A 34 -3.02 8.41 5.79
N PHE A 35 -2.24 7.37 6.04
CA PHE A 35 -0.78 7.39 5.97
C PHE A 35 -0.38 7.06 4.54
N ILE A 36 0.32 7.97 3.86
CA ILE A 36 0.62 7.86 2.44
C ILE A 36 2.13 7.81 2.22
N GLU A 37 2.57 6.80 1.50
CA GLU A 37 3.96 6.61 1.08
C GLU A 37 4.05 6.59 -0.45
N PHE A 38 5.03 7.31 -1.02
CA PHE A 38 5.27 7.36 -2.46
C PHE A 38 6.58 6.66 -2.82
N LYS A 39 6.54 5.75 -3.79
CA LYS A 39 7.70 5.00 -4.31
C LYS A 39 7.80 5.07 -5.82
N ASN A 40 8.67 5.93 -6.33
CA ASN A 40 8.94 6.02 -7.76
C ASN A 40 10.02 5.02 -8.26
N GLY A 41 10.64 4.23 -7.39
CA GLY A 41 11.65 3.22 -7.74
C GLY A 41 11.11 1.81 -7.80
N LYS A 42 11.97 0.84 -8.19
CA LYS A 42 11.67 -0.59 -8.03
C LYS A 42 11.58 -0.93 -6.54
N ILE A 43 10.54 -1.65 -6.14
CA ILE A 43 10.30 -2.05 -4.75
C ILE A 43 10.84 -3.48 -4.57
N ASN A 44 12.14 -3.60 -4.34
CA ASN A 44 12.80 -4.85 -4.00
C ASN A 44 12.66 -5.16 -2.49
N TYR A 45 13.22 -6.29 -2.06
CA TYR A 45 13.19 -6.74 -0.66
C TYR A 45 13.65 -5.64 0.33
N MET A 46 14.75 -4.93 0.04
CA MET A 46 15.25 -3.86 0.90
C MET A 46 14.28 -2.67 0.96
N GLN A 47 13.64 -2.34 -0.16
CA GLN A 47 12.63 -1.28 -0.20
C GLN A 47 11.35 -1.66 0.56
N ARG A 48 10.92 -2.93 0.50
CA ARG A 48 9.81 -3.45 1.33
C ARG A 48 10.15 -3.30 2.81
N TYR A 49 11.34 -3.70 3.23
CA TYR A 49 11.80 -3.50 4.60
C TYR A 49 11.76 -2.03 5.04
N ASN A 50 12.24 -1.11 4.20
CA ASN A 50 12.20 0.33 4.48
C ASN A 50 10.76 0.87 4.59
N ILE A 51 9.82 0.36 3.78
CA ILE A 51 8.40 0.71 3.89
C ILE A 51 7.86 0.24 5.24
N HIS A 52 8.15 -0.99 5.65
CA HIS A 52 7.73 -1.49 6.96
C HIS A 52 8.27 -0.64 8.12
N GLN A 53 9.55 -0.23 8.08
CA GLN A 53 10.13 0.67 9.08
C GLN A 53 9.39 2.01 9.13
N LYS A 54 9.06 2.60 7.96
CA LYS A 54 8.27 3.83 7.89
C LYS A 54 6.88 3.67 8.49
N ILE A 55 6.23 2.53 8.26
CA ILE A 55 4.92 2.21 8.86
C ILE A 55 5.03 2.21 10.39
N TYR A 56 5.97 1.45 10.96
CA TYR A 56 6.14 1.35 12.40
C TYR A 56 6.49 2.70 13.03
N ASP A 57 7.48 3.40 12.50
CA ASP A 57 7.86 4.71 13.01
C ASP A 57 6.71 5.72 12.92
N SER A 58 5.93 5.69 11.83
CA SER A 58 4.76 6.57 11.67
C SER A 58 3.68 6.31 12.72
N LEU A 59 3.38 5.05 13.01
CA LEU A 59 2.40 4.67 14.02
C LEU A 59 2.85 5.07 15.43
N LEU A 60 4.16 4.88 15.74
CA LEU A 60 4.72 5.28 17.04
C LEU A 60 4.67 6.80 17.21
N ILE A 61 5.11 7.57 16.21
CA ILE A 61 5.05 9.03 16.22
C ILE A 61 3.60 9.52 16.35
N PHE A 62 2.68 8.95 15.55
CA PHE A 62 1.27 9.31 15.59
C PHE A 62 0.66 9.03 16.97
N GLY A 63 0.96 7.86 17.54
CA GLY A 63 0.48 7.46 18.84
C GLY A 63 0.94 8.40 19.96
N ASP A 64 2.22 8.78 19.94
CA ASP A 64 2.80 9.68 20.92
C ASP A 64 2.24 11.11 20.80
N MET A 65 2.14 11.65 19.58
CA MET A 65 1.62 13.00 19.32
C MET A 65 0.13 13.15 19.65
N THR A 66 -0.66 12.09 19.48
CA THR A 66 -2.13 12.18 19.57
C THR A 66 -2.71 11.49 20.79
N GLY A 67 -1.94 10.68 21.49
CA GLY A 67 -2.41 9.79 22.57
C GLY A 67 -3.29 8.64 22.06
N LYS A 68 -3.38 8.42 20.73
CA LYS A 68 -4.22 7.39 20.10
C LYS A 68 -3.41 6.15 19.79
N GLY A 69 -3.82 5.01 20.30
CA GLY A 69 -3.15 3.73 20.09
C GLY A 69 -3.59 2.99 18.83
N LEU A 70 -3.07 1.76 18.66
CA LEU A 70 -3.37 0.90 17.52
C LEU A 70 -4.87 0.56 17.37
N SER A 71 -5.63 0.51 18.47
CA SER A 71 -7.08 0.28 18.39
C SER A 71 -7.77 1.36 17.58
N PHE A 72 -7.39 2.62 17.79
CA PHE A 72 -7.88 3.73 16.98
C PHE A 72 -7.46 3.57 15.50
N CYS A 73 -6.21 3.22 15.24
CA CYS A 73 -5.72 3.07 13.86
C CYS A 73 -6.45 1.94 13.12
N ARG A 74 -6.77 0.83 13.78
CA ARG A 74 -7.57 -0.26 13.20
C ARG A 74 -8.99 0.14 12.78
N GLU A 75 -9.54 1.17 13.40
CA GLU A 75 -10.91 1.62 13.11
C GLU A 75 -10.96 2.84 12.19
N HIS A 76 -9.92 3.69 12.21
CA HIS A 76 -9.97 5.02 11.62
C HIS A 76 -8.77 5.37 10.74
N ALA A 77 -7.80 4.47 10.57
CA ALA A 77 -6.62 4.78 9.77
C ALA A 77 -6.43 3.79 8.62
N ASP A 78 -6.07 4.32 7.46
CA ASP A 78 -5.69 3.58 6.28
C ASP A 78 -4.20 3.79 5.97
N PHE A 79 -3.54 2.79 5.38
CA PHE A 79 -2.21 2.93 4.81
C PHE A 79 -2.29 2.83 3.29
N ILE A 80 -1.66 3.77 2.59
CA ILE A 80 -1.68 3.85 1.13
C ILE A 80 -0.24 3.90 0.63
N LEU A 81 0.15 2.89 -0.16
CA LEU A 81 1.38 2.90 -0.93
C LEU A 81 1.07 3.27 -2.38
N VAL A 82 1.64 4.38 -2.83
CA VAL A 82 1.59 4.78 -4.25
C VAL A 82 2.90 4.40 -4.91
N TYR A 83 2.86 3.59 -5.97
CA TYR A 83 4.05 3.06 -6.61
C TYR A 83 4.06 3.25 -8.12
N ASN A 84 5.27 3.24 -8.71
CA ASN A 84 5.46 3.32 -10.16
C ASN A 84 5.25 1.95 -10.79
N GLU A 85 4.13 1.78 -11.52
CA GLU A 85 3.75 0.53 -12.19
C GLU A 85 4.84 0.05 -13.16
N MET A 86 5.38 0.94 -14.00
CA MET A 86 6.34 0.56 -15.04
C MET A 86 7.62 -0.07 -14.47
N LYS A 87 8.07 0.40 -13.30
CA LYS A 87 9.28 -0.09 -12.64
C LYS A 87 9.05 -1.35 -11.80
N ASN A 88 7.80 -1.73 -11.55
CA ASN A 88 7.43 -2.86 -10.70
C ASN A 88 6.63 -3.95 -11.44
N ARG A 89 6.54 -3.88 -12.75
CA ARG A 89 5.76 -4.78 -13.61
C ARG A 89 6.17 -6.26 -13.52
N GLU A 90 7.46 -6.55 -13.28
CA GLU A 90 7.94 -7.92 -13.11
C GLU A 90 7.52 -8.51 -11.76
N GLU A 91 7.59 -7.73 -10.70
CA GLU A 91 7.14 -8.11 -9.36
C GLU A 91 5.62 -8.37 -9.33
N GLU A 92 4.86 -7.61 -10.12
CA GLU A 92 3.41 -7.79 -10.27
C GLU A 92 3.05 -9.17 -10.84
N LYS A 93 3.80 -9.65 -11.84
CA LYS A 93 3.58 -10.97 -12.45
C LYS A 93 3.88 -12.10 -11.48
N GLU A 94 4.97 -12.00 -10.73
CA GLU A 94 5.35 -13.02 -9.73
C GLU A 94 4.36 -13.11 -8.57
N GLU A 95 3.76 -11.99 -8.13
CA GLU A 95 2.78 -11.97 -7.07
C GLU A 95 1.41 -12.48 -7.55
N GLU A 96 1.02 -12.20 -8.80
CA GLU A 96 -0.19 -12.74 -9.43
C GLU A 96 -0.12 -14.26 -9.59
N GLU A 97 1.03 -14.82 -10.03
CA GLU A 97 1.24 -16.26 -10.19
C GLU A 97 1.19 -17.01 -8.84
N LYS A 98 1.70 -16.43 -7.77
CA LYS A 98 1.64 -17.01 -6.42
C LYS A 98 0.23 -17.00 -5.83
N GLY A 99 -0.60 -16.04 -6.19
CA GLY A 99 -1.99 -15.94 -5.76
C GLY A 99 -2.92 -16.98 -6.41
N GLU A 100 -2.56 -17.48 -7.61
CA GLU A 100 -3.37 -18.48 -8.35
C GLU A 100 -3.08 -19.93 -7.95
N THR A 101 -1.97 -20.22 -7.26
CA THR A 101 -1.60 -21.59 -6.85
C THR A 101 -2.24 -22.05 -5.53
N GLY A 102 -3.11 -21.27 -4.93
CA GLY A 102 -3.69 -21.49 -3.60
C GLY A 102 -4.96 -22.34 -3.52
N GLU A 103 -5.63 -22.73 -4.62
CA GLU A 103 -6.78 -23.64 -4.55
C GLU A 103 -6.91 -24.54 -5.78
N GLY A 104 -6.80 -25.84 -5.58
CA GLY A 104 -7.41 -26.85 -6.44
C GLY A 104 -6.49 -27.62 -7.37
N GLU A 105 -5.96 -28.74 -6.88
CA GLU A 105 -5.58 -29.87 -7.73
C GLU A 105 -6.79 -30.38 -8.51
N SER A 106 -6.75 -30.29 -9.85
CA SER A 106 -7.41 -31.28 -10.68
C SER A 106 -6.65 -31.47 -11.99
N LYS A 107 -6.30 -32.72 -12.22
CA LYS A 107 -5.57 -33.27 -13.36
C LYS A 107 -6.31 -33.11 -14.68
N GLY A 108 -5.56 -32.86 -15.73
CA GLY A 108 -5.84 -33.45 -17.04
C GLY A 108 -6.04 -32.48 -18.20
N GLY A 109 -5.12 -32.50 -19.16
CA GLY A 109 -5.49 -32.48 -20.56
C GLY A 109 -5.20 -31.24 -21.39
N GLU A 110 -4.19 -31.40 -22.25
CA GLU A 110 -4.06 -30.81 -23.59
C GLU A 110 -3.67 -29.33 -23.77
N GLN A 111 -2.44 -29.20 -24.24
CA GLN A 111 -1.87 -28.00 -24.89
C GLN A 111 -2.73 -27.58 -26.09
N ARG A 112 -3.29 -26.37 -26.02
CA ARG A 112 -3.64 -25.58 -27.19
C ARG A 112 -3.02 -24.18 -27.04
N GLN A 113 -2.00 -23.92 -27.83
CA GLN A 113 -1.48 -22.57 -28.10
C GLN A 113 -2.61 -21.74 -28.72
N ILE A 114 -3.12 -20.79 -27.98
CA ILE A 114 -3.94 -19.70 -28.52
C ILE A 114 -3.22 -18.41 -28.18
N GLN A 115 -2.70 -17.74 -29.22
CA GLN A 115 -2.28 -16.35 -29.15
C GLN A 115 -3.53 -15.51 -28.83
N GLU A 116 -3.81 -15.28 -27.57
CA GLU A 116 -4.81 -14.29 -27.15
C GLU A 116 -4.20 -12.89 -27.25
N SER A 117 -4.90 -12.02 -27.95
CA SER A 117 -4.49 -10.63 -28.14
C SER A 117 -4.38 -9.92 -26.77
N ASP A 118 -3.30 -9.16 -26.57
CA ASP A 118 -2.99 -8.38 -25.35
C ASP A 118 -4.19 -7.60 -24.75
N SER A 119 -5.13 -7.19 -25.61
CA SER A 119 -6.34 -6.47 -25.20
C SER A 119 -7.33 -7.30 -24.38
N ARG A 120 -7.49 -8.61 -24.65
CA ARG A 120 -8.40 -9.49 -23.90
C ARG A 120 -7.85 -9.80 -22.52
N VAL A 121 -6.53 -9.98 -22.44
CA VAL A 121 -5.81 -10.19 -21.18
C VAL A 121 -5.92 -8.94 -20.28
N ALA A 122 -5.75 -7.75 -20.86
CA ALA A 122 -5.90 -6.48 -20.14
C ALA A 122 -7.32 -6.26 -19.61
N ILE A 123 -8.35 -6.60 -20.41
CA ILE A 123 -9.76 -6.49 -20.02
C ILE A 123 -10.11 -7.52 -18.94
N GLY A 124 -9.64 -8.76 -19.07
CA GLY A 124 -9.84 -9.80 -18.05
C GLY A 124 -9.21 -9.41 -16.71
N LYS A 125 -8.01 -8.84 -16.73
CA LYS A 125 -7.30 -8.33 -15.54
C LYS A 125 -8.03 -7.15 -14.90
N TYR A 126 -8.58 -6.23 -15.70
CA TYR A 126 -9.37 -5.10 -15.18
C TYR A 126 -10.63 -5.57 -14.44
N PHE A 127 -11.36 -6.55 -14.99
CA PHE A 127 -12.55 -7.11 -14.33
C PHE A 127 -12.20 -7.99 -13.12
N SER A 128 -11.08 -8.71 -13.13
CA SER A 128 -10.59 -9.45 -11.96
C SER A 128 -10.16 -8.51 -10.82
N ARG A 129 -9.56 -7.36 -11.13
CA ARG A 129 -9.21 -6.32 -10.14
C ARG A 129 -10.45 -5.67 -9.51
N LYS A 130 -11.51 -5.41 -10.31
CA LYS A 130 -12.77 -4.85 -9.81
C LYS A 130 -13.60 -5.84 -8.99
N GLY A 131 -13.43 -7.13 -9.22
CA GLY A 131 -14.13 -8.20 -8.48
C GLY A 131 -13.39 -8.68 -7.23
N LYS A 132 -12.06 -8.52 -7.17
CA LYS A 132 -11.25 -8.81 -5.97
C LYS A 132 -11.08 -7.51 -5.19
N LYS A 133 -11.77 -7.41 -4.08
CA LYS A 133 -11.57 -6.41 -3.04
C LYS A 133 -10.07 -6.23 -2.81
N ASN A 134 -9.50 -5.09 -3.25
CA ASN A 134 -8.15 -4.60 -2.97
C ASN A 134 -7.04 -5.67 -2.88
N PHE A 135 -6.45 -6.03 -4.01
CA PHE A 135 -5.22 -6.83 -3.98
C PHE A 135 -4.08 -5.98 -3.43
N VAL A 136 -3.68 -6.27 -2.20
CA VAL A 136 -2.56 -5.59 -1.52
C VAL A 136 -1.26 -6.25 -1.94
N ARG A 137 -0.28 -5.46 -2.42
CA ARG A 137 1.03 -5.91 -2.94
C ARG A 137 2.15 -5.68 -1.94
N PHE A 138 3.34 -6.23 -2.24
CA PHE A 138 4.60 -5.97 -1.55
C PHE A 138 4.61 -6.40 -0.08
N ASP A 139 3.95 -7.53 0.24
CA ASP A 139 3.82 -8.10 1.59
C ASP A 139 3.22 -7.12 2.61
N LEU A 140 2.33 -6.22 2.16
CA LEU A 140 1.69 -5.22 3.02
C LEU A 140 0.35 -5.68 3.60
N GLU A 141 -0.25 -6.75 3.10
CA GLU A 141 -1.52 -7.33 3.58
C GLU A 141 -1.51 -7.65 5.08
N LYS A 142 -0.35 -7.99 5.63
CA LYS A 142 -0.17 -8.25 7.06
C LYS A 142 -0.43 -7.06 7.98
N PHE A 143 -0.47 -5.84 7.43
CA PHE A 143 -0.77 -4.62 8.18
C PHE A 143 -2.26 -4.32 8.23
N GLU A 144 -3.06 -4.89 7.32
CA GLU A 144 -4.50 -4.73 7.28
C GLU A 144 -5.17 -5.45 8.46
N ASN A 145 -6.16 -4.82 9.07
CA ASN A 145 -6.87 -5.31 10.26
C ASN A 145 -6.01 -5.50 11.52
N PHE A 146 -4.69 -5.45 11.41
CA PHE A 146 -3.76 -5.60 12.53
C PHE A 146 -3.27 -4.24 13.06
N TYR A 147 -2.92 -3.34 12.13
CA TYR A 147 -2.42 -2.00 12.42
C TYR A 147 -3.34 -0.92 11.83
N PHE A 148 -3.87 -1.14 10.65
CA PHE A 148 -4.75 -0.25 9.91
C PHE A 148 -6.10 -0.89 9.63
N LYS A 149 -7.11 -0.06 9.39
CA LYS A 149 -8.43 -0.48 8.95
C LYS A 149 -8.34 -1.13 7.57
N ASN A 150 -7.69 -0.44 6.63
CA ASN A 150 -7.43 -0.92 5.29
C ASN A 150 -5.98 -0.60 4.90
N VAL A 151 -5.46 -1.40 3.96
CA VAL A 151 -4.19 -1.16 3.29
C VAL A 151 -4.43 -1.15 1.78
N PHE A 152 -3.92 -0.14 1.11
CA PHE A 152 -4.05 0.04 -0.34
C PHE A 152 -2.69 0.12 -0.99
N THR A 153 -2.56 -0.49 -2.16
CA THR A 153 -1.42 -0.32 -3.04
C THR A 153 -1.93 0.16 -4.39
N PHE A 154 -1.65 1.41 -4.71
CA PHE A 154 -2.12 2.09 -5.92
C PHE A 154 -0.98 2.41 -6.86
N THR A 155 -1.22 2.30 -8.15
CA THR A 155 -0.44 3.02 -9.14
C THR A 155 -0.71 4.52 -9.02
N GLU A 156 0.13 5.36 -9.63
CA GLU A 156 -0.10 6.82 -9.64
C GLU A 156 -1.50 7.17 -10.16
N LYS A 157 -1.93 6.51 -11.24
CA LYS A 157 -3.23 6.75 -11.85
C LYS A 157 -4.39 6.28 -10.95
N GLU A 158 -4.31 5.09 -10.36
CA GLU A 158 -5.33 4.59 -9.44
C GLU A 158 -5.48 5.51 -8.21
N PHE A 159 -4.36 6.05 -7.72
CA PHE A 159 -4.37 6.99 -6.61
C PHE A 159 -5.07 8.31 -6.98
N GLU A 160 -4.81 8.85 -8.17
CA GLU A 160 -5.50 10.04 -8.67
C GLU A 160 -7.00 9.80 -8.83
N ASP A 161 -7.38 8.68 -9.46
CA ASP A 161 -8.78 8.37 -9.77
C ASP A 161 -9.60 8.03 -8.51
N GLU A 162 -9.05 7.24 -7.59
CA GLU A 162 -9.81 6.68 -6.46
C GLU A 162 -9.66 7.51 -5.18
N PHE A 163 -8.47 8.03 -4.88
CA PHE A 163 -8.23 8.76 -3.65
C PHE A 163 -8.39 10.26 -3.84
N VAL A 164 -7.70 10.86 -4.82
CA VAL A 164 -7.75 12.31 -5.05
C VAL A 164 -9.10 12.72 -5.65
N GLY A 165 -9.61 11.97 -6.64
CA GLY A 165 -10.92 12.21 -7.25
C GLY A 165 -12.09 12.02 -6.29
N GLY A 166 -11.96 11.18 -5.28
CA GLY A 166 -12.95 10.98 -4.21
C GLY A 166 -12.94 12.07 -3.13
N ILE A 167 -11.88 12.89 -3.04
CA ILE A 167 -11.82 14.06 -2.18
C ILE A 167 -12.51 15.23 -2.91
N THR A 168 -13.84 15.19 -2.97
CA THR A 168 -14.62 16.35 -3.48
C THR A 168 -14.39 17.52 -2.51
N ILE A 169 -13.78 18.60 -3.03
CA ILE A 169 -13.52 19.85 -2.34
C ILE A 169 -14.83 20.54 -1.93
#